data_3320d729c208779663b6615316476d02
#
_entry.id   3320d729c208779663b6615316476d02
#
_cell.length_a   1.000
_cell.length_b   1.000
_cell.length_c   1.000
_cell.angle_alpha   90.00
_cell.angle_beta   90.00
_cell.angle_gamma   90.00
#
_symmetry.space_group_name_H-M   'P 1'
#
loop_
_entity.id
_entity.type
_entity.pdbx_description
1 polymer ?
#
loop_
_entity_poly.entity_id
_entity_poly.type
_entity_poly.pdbx_seq_one_letter_code
_entity_poly.pdbx_strand_id
1 'polypeptide(L)'
;MAISQVANTGIPKGARVILFGSQARGDAKEGSDWDVLVLIDKERLSPSDHDLYSYPFWELGWKIDAMIHPAVYTLSDWNTKANPIFRTNVERDGIVLC
;
A
#
# COMPACT_ATOMS: atom_id res chain seq x y z
N MET A 1 7.27 1.36 13.15
CA MET A 1 5.87 1.71 12.78
C MET A 1 5.13 0.42 12.47
N ALA A 2 3.89 0.31 12.94
CA ALA A 2 3.10 -0.92 12.79
C ALA A 2 2.84 -1.28 11.32
N ILE A 3 2.61 -0.30 10.45
CA ILE A 3 2.41 -0.54 9.02
C ILE A 3 3.69 -1.10 8.38
N SER A 4 4.85 -0.59 8.74
CA SER A 4 6.13 -1.13 8.26
C SER A 4 6.32 -2.59 8.68
N GLN A 5 5.88 -2.94 9.88
CA GLN A 5 5.97 -4.30 10.40
C GLN A 5 5.11 -5.25 9.57
N VAL A 6 3.88 -4.87 9.25
CA VAL A 6 3.01 -5.65 8.36
C VAL A 6 3.62 -5.76 6.97
N ALA A 7 4.19 -4.67 6.44
CA ALA A 7 4.84 -4.68 5.13
C ALA A 7 6.01 -5.66 5.08
N ASN A 8 6.77 -5.80 6.15
CA ASN A 8 7.96 -6.64 6.19
C ASN A 8 7.67 -8.10 6.56
N THR A 9 6.67 -8.35 7.40
CA THR A 9 6.44 -9.70 7.96
C THR A 9 5.02 -10.23 7.79
N GLY A 10 4.05 -9.37 7.48
CA GLY A 10 2.64 -9.74 7.45
C GLY A 10 2.11 -10.14 6.07
N ILE A 11 2.87 -9.89 5.01
CA ILE A 11 2.49 -10.22 3.63
C ILE A 11 3.58 -11.08 2.99
N PRO A 12 3.27 -11.78 1.86
CA PRO A 12 4.29 -12.57 1.16
C PRO A 12 5.50 -11.72 0.76
N LYS A 13 6.67 -12.31 0.81
CA LYS A 13 7.92 -11.64 0.41
C LYS A 13 7.94 -11.34 -1.09
N GLY A 14 8.72 -10.34 -1.47
CA GLY A 14 8.90 -9.93 -2.85
C GLY A 14 7.98 -8.81 -3.31
N ALA A 15 7.00 -8.43 -2.51
CA ALA A 15 6.17 -7.26 -2.78
C ALA A 15 6.89 -5.98 -2.37
N ARG A 16 6.66 -4.91 -3.12
CA ARG A 16 7.09 -3.56 -2.73
C ARG A 16 5.90 -2.87 -2.06
N VAL A 17 6.13 -2.23 -0.93
CA VAL A 17 5.10 -1.51 -0.19
C VAL A 17 5.51 -0.06 -0.05
N ILE A 18 4.61 0.85 -0.44
CA ILE A 18 4.85 2.29 -0.44
C ILE A 18 3.73 2.98 0.33
N LEU A 19 4.09 3.76 1.33
CA LEU A 19 3.17 4.66 2.01
C LEU A 19 3.03 5.93 1.16
N PHE A 20 1.80 6.35 0.90
CA PHE A 20 1.56 7.57 0.13
C PHE A 20 0.43 8.40 0.75
N GLY A 21 0.03 9.48 0.09
CA GLY A 21 -1.01 10.37 0.59
C GLY A 21 -0.52 11.28 1.71
N SER A 22 -1.46 11.84 2.47
CA SER A 22 -1.15 12.86 3.48
C SER A 22 -0.20 12.38 4.58
N GLN A 23 -0.28 11.09 4.95
CA GLN A 23 0.63 10.53 5.96
C GLN A 23 2.08 10.50 5.47
N ALA A 24 2.30 10.24 4.18
CA ALA A 24 3.63 10.25 3.60
C ALA A 24 4.17 11.68 3.44
N ARG A 25 3.30 12.61 3.08
CA ARG A 25 3.70 14.02 2.91
C ARG A 25 3.94 14.75 4.23
N GLY A 26 3.45 14.21 5.34
CA GLY A 26 3.57 14.85 6.64
C GLY A 26 2.54 15.94 6.91
N ASP A 27 1.51 16.07 6.07
CA ASP A 27 0.44 17.04 6.24
C ASP A 27 -0.87 16.42 6.74
N ALA A 28 -0.81 15.18 7.22
CA ALA A 28 -1.97 14.48 7.76
C ALA A 28 -2.48 15.14 9.03
N LYS A 29 -3.80 15.21 9.13
CA LYS A 29 -4.49 15.63 10.35
C LYS A 29 -4.79 14.40 11.21
N GLU A 30 -5.10 14.62 12.48
CA GLU A 30 -5.56 13.56 13.36
C GLU A 30 -6.74 12.84 12.72
N GLY A 31 -6.71 11.50 12.72
CA GLY A 31 -7.74 10.68 12.11
C GLY A 31 -7.66 10.53 10.60
N SER A 32 -6.62 11.07 9.96
CA SER A 32 -6.41 10.90 8.52
C SER A 32 -6.15 9.45 8.16
N ASP A 33 -6.62 9.06 6.95
CA ASP A 33 -6.43 7.71 6.43
C ASP A 33 -4.95 7.44 6.11
N TRP A 34 -4.59 6.17 6.20
CA TRP A 34 -3.27 5.68 5.80
C TRP A 34 -3.38 4.99 4.45
N ASP A 35 -2.74 5.53 3.43
CA ASP A 35 -2.79 4.98 2.08
C ASP A 35 -1.53 4.19 1.79
N VAL A 36 -1.70 2.91 1.43
CA VAL A 36 -0.60 1.96 1.21
C VAL A 36 -0.74 1.38 -0.19
N LEU A 37 0.33 1.42 -0.96
CA LEU A 37 0.40 0.80 -2.28
C LEU A 37 1.24 -0.47 -2.18
N VAL A 38 0.70 -1.58 -2.67
CA VAL A 38 1.41 -2.86 -2.74
C VAL A 38 1.62 -3.22 -4.21
N LEU A 39 2.88 -3.36 -4.61
CA LEU A 39 3.27 -3.72 -5.98
C LEU A 39 3.81 -5.14 -5.99
N ILE A 40 3.23 -5.99 -6.85
CA ILE A 40 3.53 -7.42 -6.91
C ILE A 40 4.10 -7.76 -8.27
N ASP A 41 5.20 -8.51 -8.30
CA ASP A 41 5.82 -8.98 -9.53
C ASP A 41 5.14 -10.27 -10.01
N LYS A 42 3.93 -10.11 -10.55
CA LYS A 42 3.13 -11.17 -11.19
C LYS A 42 2.51 -10.63 -12.45
N GLU A 43 2.16 -11.51 -13.39
CA GLU A 43 1.43 -11.11 -14.59
C GLU A 43 0.01 -10.65 -14.27
N ARG A 44 -0.67 -11.36 -13.37
CA ARG A 44 -2.06 -11.09 -13.00
C ARG A 44 -2.28 -11.31 -11.52
N LEU A 45 -3.23 -10.57 -10.98
CA LEU A 45 -3.71 -10.77 -9.62
C LEU A 45 -4.94 -11.67 -9.64
N SER A 46 -4.92 -12.73 -8.84
CA SER A 46 -6.12 -13.52 -8.53
C SER A 46 -6.88 -12.86 -7.38
N PRO A 47 -8.16 -13.24 -7.15
CA PRO A 47 -8.88 -12.76 -5.96
C PRO A 47 -8.16 -13.09 -4.66
N SER A 48 -7.52 -14.26 -4.58
CA SER A 48 -6.75 -14.65 -3.40
C SER A 48 -5.50 -13.80 -3.21
N ASP A 49 -4.89 -13.30 -4.29
CA ASP A 49 -3.76 -12.37 -4.20
C ASP A 49 -4.20 -11.05 -3.55
N HIS A 50 -5.34 -10.50 -3.96
CA HIS A 50 -5.86 -9.29 -3.33
C HIS A 50 -6.03 -9.47 -1.82
N ASP A 51 -6.59 -10.60 -1.38
CA ASP A 51 -6.78 -10.88 0.03
C ASP A 51 -5.45 -11.03 0.77
N LEU A 52 -4.51 -11.77 0.20
CA LEU A 52 -3.20 -12.00 0.82
C LEU A 52 -2.43 -10.71 1.09
N TYR A 53 -2.53 -9.75 0.17
CA TYR A 53 -1.75 -8.51 0.26
C TYR A 53 -2.53 -7.35 0.89
N SER A 54 -3.86 -7.45 0.99
CA SER A 54 -4.70 -6.37 1.55
C SER A 54 -5.14 -6.66 2.98
N TYR A 55 -5.57 -7.89 3.25
CA TYR A 55 -6.18 -8.25 4.53
C TYR A 55 -5.30 -7.94 5.74
N PRO A 56 -3.98 -8.21 5.72
CA PRO A 56 -3.15 -7.88 6.89
C PRO A 56 -3.15 -6.39 7.25
N PHE A 57 -3.29 -5.51 6.25
CA PHE A 57 -3.39 -4.07 6.50
C PHE A 57 -4.75 -3.70 7.09
N TRP A 58 -5.83 -4.30 6.60
CA TRP A 58 -7.16 -4.07 7.18
C TRP A 58 -7.23 -4.58 8.61
N GLU A 59 -6.68 -5.77 8.87
CA GLU A 59 -6.64 -6.33 10.22
C GLU A 59 -5.88 -5.42 11.17
N LEU A 60 -4.74 -4.88 10.75
CA LEU A 60 -3.99 -3.92 11.55
C LEU A 60 -4.84 -2.68 11.85
N GLY A 61 -5.54 -2.15 10.85
CA GLY A 61 -6.42 -0.99 11.03
C GLY A 61 -7.47 -1.22 12.09
N TRP A 62 -8.08 -2.42 12.10
CA TRP A 62 -9.05 -2.76 13.11
C TRP A 62 -8.45 -2.85 14.51
N LYS A 63 -7.21 -3.33 14.62
CA LYS A 63 -6.52 -3.46 15.92
C LYS A 63 -6.12 -2.12 16.52
N ILE A 64 -5.74 -1.15 15.69
CA ILE A 64 -5.24 0.15 16.16
C ILE A 64 -6.25 1.28 15.96
N ASP A 65 -7.48 0.94 15.56
CA ASP A 65 -8.55 1.91 15.29
C ASP A 65 -8.13 2.98 14.30
N ALA A 66 -7.58 2.55 13.18
CA ALA A 66 -7.15 3.42 12.08
C ALA A 66 -7.73 2.94 10.76
N MET A 67 -7.93 3.88 9.83
CA MET A 67 -8.37 3.56 8.47
C MET A 67 -7.13 3.37 7.60
N ILE A 68 -6.86 2.13 7.21
CA ILE A 68 -5.77 1.79 6.30
C ILE A 68 -6.37 1.32 4.99
N HIS A 69 -5.95 1.94 3.89
CA HIS A 69 -6.44 1.64 2.54
C HIS A 69 -5.33 1.04 1.69
N PRO A 70 -5.21 -0.29 1.60
CA PRO A 70 -4.26 -0.91 0.71
C PRO A 70 -4.77 -0.91 -0.73
N ALA A 71 -3.94 -0.46 -1.67
CA ALA A 71 -4.17 -0.57 -3.11
C ALA A 71 -3.16 -1.56 -3.66
N VAL A 72 -3.62 -2.60 -4.35
CA VAL A 72 -2.77 -3.68 -4.85
C VAL A 72 -2.73 -3.66 -6.38
N TYR A 73 -1.52 -3.59 -6.94
CA TYR A 73 -1.29 -3.61 -8.38
C TYR A 73 -0.18 -4.60 -8.69
N THR A 74 -0.21 -5.19 -9.91
CA THR A 74 1.02 -5.76 -10.45
C THR A 74 1.96 -4.63 -10.86
N LEU A 75 3.26 -4.90 -10.93
CA LEU A 75 4.23 -3.91 -11.44
C LEU A 75 3.86 -3.46 -12.85
N SER A 76 3.43 -4.39 -13.71
CA SER A 76 3.03 -4.07 -15.07
C SER A 76 1.81 -3.13 -15.10
N ASP A 77 0.78 -3.43 -14.33
CA ASP A 77 -0.42 -2.60 -14.29
C ASP A 77 -0.12 -1.22 -13.70
N TRP A 78 0.74 -1.15 -12.70
CA TRP A 78 1.17 0.13 -12.14
C TRP A 78 1.83 1.01 -13.20
N ASN A 79 2.72 0.42 -14.00
CA ASN A 79 3.47 1.16 -15.01
C ASN A 79 2.65 1.51 -16.26
N THR A 80 1.59 0.76 -16.57
CA THR A 80 0.86 0.91 -17.83
C THR A 80 -0.59 1.34 -17.68
N LYS A 81 -1.26 1.00 -16.60
CA LYS A 81 -2.71 1.22 -16.42
C LYS A 81 -3.08 2.17 -15.30
N ALA A 82 -2.19 2.42 -14.36
CA ALA A 82 -2.48 3.35 -13.26
C ALA A 82 -2.66 4.76 -13.81
N ASN A 83 -3.55 5.53 -13.18
CA ASN A 83 -3.74 6.94 -13.55
C ASN A 83 -2.41 7.68 -13.47
N PRO A 84 -1.98 8.39 -14.54
CA PRO A 84 -0.66 9.04 -14.55
C PRO A 84 -0.47 10.08 -13.45
N ILE A 85 -1.51 10.81 -13.08
CA ILE A 85 -1.43 11.81 -12.01
C ILE A 85 -1.23 11.12 -10.67
N PHE A 86 -2.00 10.07 -10.39
CA PHE A 86 -1.87 9.27 -9.18
C PHE A 86 -0.46 8.67 -9.08
N ARG A 87 0.01 8.06 -10.16
CA ARG A 87 1.33 7.44 -10.20
C ARG A 87 2.44 8.47 -9.94
N THR A 88 2.37 9.63 -10.58
CA THR A 88 3.34 10.70 -10.39
C THR A 88 3.36 11.18 -8.93
N ASN A 89 2.20 11.35 -8.33
CA ASN A 89 2.10 11.79 -6.94
C ASN A 89 2.71 10.76 -5.97
N VAL A 90 2.45 9.47 -6.20
CA VAL A 90 3.02 8.40 -5.37
C VAL A 90 4.53 8.33 -5.53
N GLU A 91 5.04 8.43 -6.76
CA GLU A 91 6.48 8.38 -7.01
C GLU A 91 7.22 9.57 -6.40
N ARG A 92 6.58 10.74 -6.37
CA ARG A 92 7.16 11.95 -5.78
C ARG A 92 7.16 11.92 -4.25
N ASP A 93 6.02 11.56 -3.64
CA ASP A 93 5.78 11.71 -2.21
C ASP A 93 5.86 10.39 -1.43
N GLY A 94 5.84 9.25 -2.12
CA GLY A 94 5.76 7.94 -1.50
C GLY A 94 7.01 7.58 -0.69
N ILE A 95 6.78 6.87 0.42
CA ILE A 95 7.84 6.36 1.28
C ILE A 95 7.85 4.83 1.15
N VAL A 96 8.96 4.30 0.69
CA VAL A 96 9.12 2.83 0.54
C VAL A 96 9.26 2.22 1.93
N LEU A 97 8.35 1.28 2.24
CA LEU A 97 8.35 0.58 3.53
C LEU A 97 9.05 -0.79 3.45
N CYS A 98 9.08 -1.38 2.27
CA CYS A 98 9.90 -2.58 2.04
C CYS A 98 10.11 -2.82 0.54
#